data_ffbb3e85fbc8da5328ad7eb7ee60a3c6
#
_entry.id   ffbb3e85fbc8da5328ad7eb7ee60a3c6
#
_cell.length_a   1.000
_cell.length_b   1.000
_cell.length_c   1.000
_cell.angle_alpha   90.00
_cell.angle_beta   90.00
_cell.angle_gamma   90.00
#
_symmetry.space_group_name_H-M   'P 1'
#
loop_
_entity.id
_entity.type
_entity.pdbx_description
1 polymer ?
#
loop_
_entity_poly.entity_id
_entity_poly.type
_entity_poly.pdbx_seq_one_letter_code
_entity_poly.pdbx_strand_id
1 'polypeptide(L)'
;MTDVDALTALTRGDRRQARELAAGGTSLLAKALTAYLDAESSGSVYDQPAAFEAFISGGGNVGLYAAVEAALADQYRELVPLRLADIGCGDGRVIGNALTLSGHLPDSLTLIEPSAALLARAVRTLTPTRAYAGTVQSFLSEVDAEFDLVESTFAMHTIPHAERTHILAALRPRTERLVIVDFDVPAVEHGGPEHLRFLAETYERGLSEYTGDLVAQGFLMPVLVGQLTPGALASRASRVTWEQPAAAWREQLEKAGYASVSVVTLHDYWSSPAFLLIAE
;
A
#
# COMPACT_ATOMS: atom_id res chain seq x y z
N MET A 1 -22.30 -13.89 9.46
CA MET A 1 -21.83 -15.26 9.79
C MET A 1 -21.28 -15.96 8.55
N THR A 2 -22.02 -16.04 7.47
CA THR A 2 -21.60 -16.73 6.22
C THR A 2 -20.30 -16.21 5.59
N ASP A 3 -20.04 -14.90 5.60
CA ASP A 3 -18.82 -14.34 4.96
C ASP A 3 -17.55 -14.76 5.71
N VAL A 4 -17.52 -14.63 7.04
CA VAL A 4 -16.40 -15.07 7.87
C VAL A 4 -16.15 -16.58 7.76
N ASP A 5 -17.23 -17.38 7.66
CA ASP A 5 -17.12 -18.82 7.48
C ASP A 5 -16.51 -19.17 6.11
N ALA A 6 -16.90 -18.44 5.05
CA ALA A 6 -16.30 -18.60 3.72
C ALA A 6 -14.82 -18.21 3.70
N LEU A 7 -14.44 -17.08 4.33
CA LEU A 7 -13.05 -16.68 4.49
C LEU A 7 -12.25 -17.70 5.33
N THR A 8 -12.85 -18.26 6.37
CA THR A 8 -12.24 -19.33 7.16
C THR A 8 -11.96 -20.58 6.32
N ALA A 9 -12.84 -20.95 5.41
CA ALA A 9 -12.58 -22.07 4.51
C ALA A 9 -11.41 -21.78 3.56
N LEU A 10 -11.27 -20.53 3.08
CA LEU A 10 -10.11 -20.12 2.26
C LEU A 10 -8.78 -20.28 3.02
N THR A 11 -8.73 -19.93 4.30
CA THR A 11 -7.49 -20.10 5.09
C THR A 11 -7.06 -21.57 5.24
N ARG A 12 -7.99 -22.50 5.06
CA ARG A 12 -7.73 -23.94 5.06
C ARG A 12 -7.44 -24.52 3.67
N GLY A 13 -7.49 -23.67 2.63
CA GLY A 13 -7.33 -24.10 1.24
C GLY A 13 -8.59 -24.76 0.65
N ASP A 14 -9.70 -24.78 1.36
CA ASP A 14 -10.94 -25.39 0.89
C ASP A 14 -11.77 -24.39 0.06
N ARG A 15 -11.34 -24.17 -1.18
CA ARG A 15 -12.02 -23.28 -2.14
C ARG A 15 -13.45 -23.73 -2.45
N ARG A 16 -13.71 -25.05 -2.44
CA ARG A 16 -15.06 -25.57 -2.69
C ARG A 16 -16.00 -25.20 -1.55
N GLN A 17 -15.60 -25.46 -0.31
CA GLN A 17 -16.38 -25.09 0.87
C GLN A 17 -16.57 -23.57 0.96
N ALA A 18 -15.52 -22.78 0.69
CA ALA A 18 -15.62 -21.34 0.67
C ALA A 18 -16.67 -20.84 -0.33
N ARG A 19 -16.68 -21.41 -1.53
CA ARG A 19 -17.67 -21.11 -2.58
C ARG A 19 -19.10 -21.49 -2.17
N GLU A 20 -19.29 -22.70 -1.59
CA GLU A 20 -20.61 -23.17 -1.13
C GLU A 20 -21.18 -22.26 -0.02
N LEU A 21 -20.31 -21.85 0.94
CA LEU A 21 -20.70 -20.94 2.02
C LEU A 21 -21.02 -19.53 1.48
N ALA A 22 -20.19 -18.99 0.59
CA ALA A 22 -20.42 -17.68 -0.01
C ALA A 22 -21.72 -17.66 -0.83
N ALA A 23 -22.01 -18.71 -1.61
CA ALA A 23 -23.24 -18.81 -2.41
C ALA A 23 -24.52 -18.77 -1.57
N GLY A 24 -24.48 -19.12 -0.29
CA GLY A 24 -25.58 -18.97 0.66
C GLY A 24 -25.77 -17.58 1.23
N GLY A 25 -24.82 -16.64 0.96
CA GLY A 25 -24.84 -15.28 1.45
C GLY A 25 -25.56 -14.30 0.51
N THR A 26 -25.93 -13.13 1.06
CA THR A 26 -26.60 -12.06 0.30
C THR A 26 -25.77 -10.78 0.22
N SER A 27 -24.65 -10.69 0.94
CA SER A 27 -23.73 -9.57 0.96
C SER A 27 -23.07 -9.34 -0.41
N LEU A 28 -22.49 -8.17 -0.63
CA LEU A 28 -21.69 -7.89 -1.84
C LEU A 28 -20.46 -8.80 -1.87
N LEU A 29 -19.82 -8.98 -0.70
CA LEU A 29 -18.68 -9.88 -0.56
C LEU A 29 -19.01 -11.32 -0.94
N ALA A 30 -20.13 -11.86 -0.43
CA ALA A 30 -20.56 -13.21 -0.75
C ALA A 30 -20.78 -13.40 -2.26
N LYS A 31 -21.45 -12.45 -2.91
CA LYS A 31 -21.70 -12.47 -4.36
C LYS A 31 -20.40 -12.38 -5.16
N ALA A 32 -19.54 -11.42 -4.82
CA ALA A 32 -18.26 -11.23 -5.50
C ALA A 32 -17.34 -12.44 -5.32
N LEU A 33 -17.26 -13.00 -4.11
CA LEU A 33 -16.45 -14.17 -3.80
C LEU A 33 -16.95 -15.42 -4.54
N THR A 34 -18.28 -15.64 -4.59
CA THR A 34 -18.87 -16.75 -5.35
C THR A 34 -18.50 -16.64 -6.84
N ALA A 35 -18.70 -15.48 -7.45
CA ALA A 35 -18.37 -15.24 -8.84
C ALA A 35 -16.87 -15.45 -9.12
N TYR A 36 -16.00 -14.98 -8.23
CA TYR A 36 -14.54 -15.16 -8.34
C TYR A 36 -14.11 -16.62 -8.24
N LEU A 37 -14.73 -17.39 -7.32
CA LEU A 37 -14.39 -18.79 -7.12
C LEU A 37 -14.98 -19.70 -8.22
N ASP A 38 -16.03 -19.25 -8.91
CA ASP A 38 -16.60 -19.93 -10.08
C ASP A 38 -15.81 -19.67 -11.36
N ALA A 39 -15.13 -18.53 -11.44
CA ALA A 39 -14.25 -18.23 -12.57
C ALA A 39 -12.95 -19.07 -12.48
N GLU A 40 -12.53 -19.71 -13.58
CA GLU A 40 -11.26 -20.47 -13.66
C GLU A 40 -10.01 -19.56 -13.69
N SER A 41 -10.12 -18.28 -13.26
CA SER A 41 -9.05 -17.31 -13.38
C SER A 41 -8.00 -17.49 -12.28
N SER A 42 -6.79 -17.84 -12.69
CA SER A 42 -5.57 -17.95 -11.86
C SER A 42 -4.57 -16.80 -12.14
N GLY A 43 -5.06 -15.62 -12.53
CA GLY A 43 -4.20 -14.48 -12.84
C GLY A 43 -3.75 -13.70 -11.60
N SER A 44 -2.54 -13.16 -11.62
CA SER A 44 -2.06 -12.18 -10.64
C SER A 44 -2.85 -10.87 -10.77
N VAL A 45 -3.01 -10.15 -9.67
CA VAL A 45 -3.60 -8.79 -9.64
C VAL A 45 -2.92 -7.85 -10.65
N TYR A 46 -1.63 -8.02 -10.84
CA TYR A 46 -0.81 -7.22 -11.76
C TYR A 46 -1.01 -7.58 -13.24
N ASP A 47 -1.71 -8.69 -13.54
CA ASP A 47 -2.02 -9.10 -14.91
C ASP A 47 -3.30 -8.42 -15.45
N GLN A 48 -3.98 -7.60 -14.62
CA GLN A 48 -5.21 -6.90 -14.96
C GLN A 48 -5.07 -5.36 -14.81
N PRO A 49 -4.24 -4.70 -15.61
CA PRO A 49 -3.95 -3.27 -15.46
C PRO A 49 -5.19 -2.38 -15.56
N ALA A 50 -6.20 -2.77 -16.31
CA ALA A 50 -7.46 -2.02 -16.40
C ALA A 50 -8.28 -2.04 -15.10
N ALA A 51 -8.29 -3.16 -14.39
CA ALA A 51 -8.97 -3.27 -13.09
C ALA A 51 -8.23 -2.47 -12.01
N PHE A 52 -6.91 -2.52 -12.00
CA PHE A 52 -6.09 -1.70 -11.12
C PHE A 52 -6.28 -0.20 -11.38
N GLU A 53 -6.25 0.23 -12.64
CA GLU A 53 -6.48 1.64 -13.00
C GLU A 53 -7.88 2.10 -12.59
N ALA A 54 -8.92 1.28 -12.83
CA ALA A 54 -10.29 1.57 -12.39
C ALA A 54 -10.40 1.63 -10.85
N PHE A 55 -9.66 0.78 -10.14
CA PHE A 55 -9.61 0.80 -8.69
C PHE A 55 -9.01 2.10 -8.17
N ILE A 56 -7.80 2.48 -8.60
CA ILE A 56 -7.10 3.66 -8.08
C ILE A 56 -7.73 4.99 -8.51
N SER A 57 -8.49 5.02 -9.61
CA SER A 57 -9.17 6.22 -10.11
C SER A 57 -10.65 6.32 -9.72
N GLY A 58 -11.17 5.38 -8.93
CA GLY A 58 -12.57 5.32 -8.50
C GLY A 58 -12.75 5.22 -7.00
N GLY A 59 -14.03 5.19 -6.57
CA GLY A 59 -14.42 5.01 -5.17
C GLY A 59 -13.70 5.98 -4.22
N GLY A 60 -13.42 5.51 -3.02
CA GLY A 60 -12.72 6.26 -1.98
C GLY A 60 -11.27 6.62 -2.32
N ASN A 61 -10.67 5.98 -3.35
CA ASN A 61 -9.31 6.32 -3.77
C ASN A 61 -9.20 7.76 -4.28
N VAL A 62 -10.24 8.32 -4.90
CA VAL A 62 -10.22 9.72 -5.37
C VAL A 62 -9.97 10.68 -4.21
N GLY A 63 -10.72 10.52 -3.10
CA GLY A 63 -10.54 11.35 -1.91
C GLY A 63 -9.23 11.04 -1.17
N LEU A 64 -8.85 9.76 -1.11
CA LEU A 64 -7.61 9.31 -0.47
C LEU A 64 -6.38 9.94 -1.15
N TYR A 65 -6.24 9.79 -2.45
CA TYR A 65 -5.08 10.33 -3.17
C TYR A 65 -5.04 11.87 -3.12
N ALA A 66 -6.19 12.55 -3.23
CA ALA A 66 -6.25 14.00 -3.07
C ALA A 66 -5.76 14.47 -1.69
N ALA A 67 -6.13 13.76 -0.61
CA ALA A 67 -5.67 14.06 0.74
C ALA A 67 -4.17 13.81 0.90
N VAL A 68 -3.65 12.72 0.34
CA VAL A 68 -2.23 12.38 0.36
C VAL A 68 -1.41 13.42 -0.39
N GLU A 69 -1.80 13.75 -1.61
CA GLU A 69 -1.11 14.74 -2.45
C GLU A 69 -1.06 16.12 -1.79
N ALA A 70 -2.17 16.54 -1.15
CA ALA A 70 -2.20 17.79 -0.39
C ALA A 70 -1.26 17.77 0.83
N ALA A 71 -1.26 16.67 1.58
CA ALA A 71 -0.41 16.54 2.76
C ALA A 71 1.09 16.50 2.40
N LEU A 72 1.48 15.81 1.33
CA LEU A 72 2.85 15.84 0.82
C LEU A 72 3.24 17.25 0.33
N ALA A 73 2.34 17.92 -0.39
CA ALA A 73 2.56 19.29 -0.83
C ALA A 73 2.81 20.26 0.33
N ASP A 74 2.12 20.06 1.47
CA ASP A 74 2.36 20.82 2.68
C ASP A 74 3.77 20.55 3.26
N GLN A 75 4.22 19.28 3.25
CA GLN A 75 5.59 18.93 3.66
C GLN A 75 6.64 19.60 2.75
N TYR A 76 6.40 19.66 1.44
CA TYR A 76 7.33 20.34 0.52
C TYR A 76 7.36 21.85 0.73
N ARG A 77 6.22 22.50 1.05
CA ARG A 77 6.19 23.93 1.39
C ARG A 77 6.89 24.25 2.70
N GLU A 78 6.75 23.36 3.69
CA GLU A 78 7.35 23.54 5.01
C GLU A 78 8.87 23.40 4.98
N LEU A 79 9.37 22.30 4.43
CA LEU A 79 10.81 21.99 4.43
C LEU A 79 11.57 22.62 3.26
N VAL A 80 10.88 22.88 2.12
CA VAL A 80 11.49 23.34 0.86
C VAL A 80 12.71 22.47 0.46
N PRO A 81 12.54 21.13 0.33
CA PRO A 81 13.66 20.23 0.15
C PRO A 81 14.34 20.45 -1.20
N LEU A 82 15.67 20.56 -1.17
CA LEU A 82 16.49 20.64 -2.38
C LEU A 82 16.78 19.25 -2.95
N ARG A 83 16.92 18.25 -2.06
CA ARG A 83 17.18 16.85 -2.39
C ARG A 83 16.00 15.99 -1.91
N LEU A 84 15.14 15.61 -2.84
CA LEU A 84 13.93 14.82 -2.58
C LEU A 84 14.10 13.41 -3.14
N ALA A 85 13.69 12.39 -2.37
CA ALA A 85 13.61 11.02 -2.84
C ALA A 85 12.23 10.42 -2.56
N ASP A 86 11.72 9.62 -3.51
CA ASP A 86 10.49 8.84 -3.36
C ASP A 86 10.79 7.35 -3.50
N ILE A 87 10.49 6.60 -2.44
CA ILE A 87 10.67 5.14 -2.34
C ILE A 87 9.37 4.43 -2.70
N GLY A 88 9.42 3.65 -3.78
CA GLY A 88 8.23 3.00 -4.33
C GLY A 88 7.35 4.00 -5.07
N CYS A 89 7.96 4.86 -5.87
CA CYS A 89 7.27 5.98 -6.53
C CYS A 89 6.19 5.55 -7.54
N GLY A 90 6.12 4.28 -7.89
CA GLY A 90 5.18 3.77 -8.88
C GLY A 90 5.33 4.49 -10.22
N ASP A 91 4.21 4.98 -10.77
CA ASP A 91 4.18 5.78 -12.00
C ASP A 91 4.47 7.26 -11.79
N GLY A 92 4.78 7.69 -10.57
CA GLY A 92 5.12 9.06 -10.20
C GLY A 92 3.93 10.01 -10.06
N ARG A 93 2.68 9.50 -10.12
CA ARG A 93 1.47 10.33 -10.07
C ARG A 93 1.38 11.14 -8.78
N VAL A 94 1.55 10.48 -7.63
CA VAL A 94 1.38 11.11 -6.31
C VAL A 94 2.40 12.22 -6.11
N ILE A 95 3.69 11.91 -6.24
CA ILE A 95 4.75 12.90 -6.08
C ILE A 95 4.62 14.04 -7.11
N GLY A 96 4.27 13.74 -8.36
CA GLY A 96 4.09 14.74 -9.41
C GLY A 96 2.97 15.73 -9.12
N ASN A 97 1.83 15.22 -8.63
CA ASN A 97 0.71 16.05 -8.22
C ASN A 97 1.06 16.87 -6.97
N ALA A 98 1.72 16.28 -5.99
CA ALA A 98 2.16 16.98 -4.78
C ALA A 98 3.17 18.11 -5.10
N LEU A 99 4.14 17.86 -5.99
CA LEU A 99 5.07 18.90 -6.48
C LEU A 99 4.32 20.04 -7.18
N THR A 100 3.35 19.70 -8.03
CA THR A 100 2.52 20.69 -8.72
C THR A 100 1.69 21.52 -7.73
N LEU A 101 1.05 20.88 -6.75
CA LEU A 101 0.25 21.54 -5.71
C LEU A 101 1.11 22.42 -4.79
N SER A 102 2.31 21.99 -4.47
CA SER A 102 3.24 22.77 -3.63
C SER A 102 3.78 24.00 -4.35
N GLY A 103 3.92 23.94 -5.67
CA GLY A 103 4.67 24.91 -6.47
C GLY A 103 6.19 24.83 -6.25
N HIS A 104 6.68 23.78 -5.55
CA HIS A 104 8.09 23.56 -5.28
C HIS A 104 8.71 22.64 -6.32
N LEU A 105 9.93 22.94 -6.74
CA LEU A 105 10.74 22.08 -7.60
C LEU A 105 12.07 21.82 -6.89
N PRO A 106 12.39 20.59 -6.50
CA PRO A 106 13.66 20.25 -5.87
C PRO A 106 14.80 20.35 -6.91
N ASP A 107 16.00 20.70 -6.45
CA ASP A 107 17.21 20.71 -7.28
C ASP A 107 17.60 19.29 -7.72
N SER A 108 17.27 18.30 -6.88
CA SER A 108 17.53 16.89 -7.13
C SER A 108 16.31 16.04 -6.74
N LEU A 109 15.78 15.32 -7.71
CA LEU A 109 14.69 14.34 -7.53
C LEU A 109 15.22 12.94 -7.82
N THR A 110 15.14 12.05 -6.82
CA THR A 110 15.50 10.63 -6.94
C THR A 110 14.23 9.77 -6.85
N LEU A 111 13.97 8.97 -7.86
CA LEU A 111 12.86 8.01 -7.90
C LEU A 111 13.40 6.59 -7.77
N ILE A 112 12.86 5.80 -6.83
CA ILE A 112 13.24 4.41 -6.57
C ILE A 112 12.02 3.54 -6.75
N GLU A 113 12.04 2.62 -7.73
CA GLU A 113 10.89 1.77 -8.05
C GLU A 113 11.36 0.44 -8.65
N PRO A 114 10.98 -0.72 -8.08
CA PRO A 114 11.36 -2.03 -8.59
C PRO A 114 10.77 -2.34 -9.97
N SER A 115 9.58 -1.83 -10.28
CA SER A 115 8.94 -2.03 -11.58
C SER A 115 9.51 -1.08 -12.63
N ALA A 116 10.35 -1.60 -13.51
CA ALA A 116 10.91 -0.81 -14.62
C ALA A 116 9.84 -0.16 -15.51
N ALA A 117 8.66 -0.79 -15.64
CA ALA A 117 7.56 -0.28 -16.43
C ALA A 117 6.90 0.94 -15.77
N LEU A 118 6.70 0.92 -14.44
CA LEU A 118 6.16 2.04 -13.67
C LEU A 118 7.19 3.18 -13.62
N LEU A 119 8.44 2.88 -13.29
CA LEU A 119 9.50 3.87 -13.27
C LEU A 119 9.66 4.58 -14.62
N ALA A 120 9.55 3.85 -15.74
CA ALA A 120 9.59 4.47 -17.06
C ALA A 120 8.43 5.45 -17.33
N ARG A 121 7.26 5.25 -16.69
CA ARG A 121 6.17 6.24 -16.73
C ARG A 121 6.52 7.48 -15.91
N ALA A 122 6.98 7.30 -14.66
CA ALA A 122 7.39 8.38 -13.78
C ALA A 122 8.46 9.28 -14.42
N VAL A 123 9.48 8.68 -15.03
CA VAL A 123 10.59 9.40 -15.71
C VAL A 123 10.09 10.29 -16.85
N ARG A 124 9.05 9.86 -17.59
CA ARG A 124 8.51 10.66 -18.71
C ARG A 124 7.81 11.93 -18.25
N THR A 125 7.23 11.92 -17.05
CA THR A 125 6.44 13.04 -16.53
C THR A 125 7.22 13.96 -15.60
N LEU A 126 8.16 13.39 -14.81
CA LEU A 126 8.83 14.10 -13.73
C LEU A 126 10.27 14.53 -14.04
N THR A 127 10.88 13.99 -15.09
CA THR A 127 12.29 14.30 -15.44
C THR A 127 13.24 14.27 -14.22
N PRO A 128 13.33 13.15 -13.45
CA PRO A 128 14.13 13.09 -12.23
C PRO A 128 15.63 13.22 -12.52
N THR A 129 16.39 13.71 -11.53
CA THR A 129 17.84 13.74 -11.58
C THR A 129 18.43 12.32 -11.54
N ARG A 130 17.73 11.42 -10.82
CA ARG A 130 18.08 9.99 -10.73
C ARG A 130 16.82 9.14 -10.76
N ALA A 131 16.82 8.11 -11.60
CA ALA A 131 15.83 7.04 -11.59
C ALA A 131 16.53 5.71 -11.34
N TYR A 132 16.13 5.00 -10.28
CA TYR A 132 16.71 3.72 -9.88
C TYR A 132 15.70 2.60 -10.03
N ALA A 133 15.95 1.71 -11.00
CA ALA A 133 15.12 0.53 -11.25
C ALA A 133 15.55 -0.62 -10.33
N GLY A 134 15.06 -0.63 -9.10
CA GLY A 134 15.43 -1.63 -8.10
C GLY A 134 14.76 -1.37 -6.75
N THR A 135 15.06 -2.24 -5.79
CA THR A 135 14.53 -2.11 -4.44
C THR A 135 15.27 -1.03 -3.65
N VAL A 136 14.64 -0.51 -2.59
CA VAL A 136 15.31 0.44 -1.68
C VAL A 136 16.53 -0.17 -1.01
N GLN A 137 16.54 -1.50 -0.76
CA GLN A 137 17.68 -2.21 -0.19
C GLN A 137 18.90 -2.16 -1.11
N SER A 138 18.70 -2.47 -2.40
CA SER A 138 19.78 -2.39 -3.39
C SER A 138 20.23 -0.94 -3.58
N PHE A 139 19.29 0.01 -3.64
CA PHE A 139 19.62 1.44 -3.71
C PHE A 139 20.54 1.88 -2.57
N LEU A 140 20.17 1.56 -1.32
CA LEU A 140 20.94 1.96 -0.13
C LEU A 140 22.33 1.30 -0.06
N SER A 141 22.51 0.14 -0.68
CA SER A 141 23.81 -0.56 -0.75
C SER A 141 24.73 -0.04 -1.86
N GLU A 142 24.16 0.48 -2.95
CA GLU A 142 24.89 0.88 -4.15
C GLU A 142 25.11 2.39 -4.26
N VAL A 143 24.21 3.18 -3.65
CA VAL A 143 24.18 4.63 -3.80
C VAL A 143 24.44 5.31 -2.46
N ASP A 144 25.51 6.07 -2.39
CA ASP A 144 25.78 6.96 -1.27
C ASP A 144 25.19 8.34 -1.60
N ALA A 145 24.03 8.63 -0.98
CA ALA A 145 23.29 9.87 -1.17
C ALA A 145 22.62 10.31 0.12
N GLU A 146 22.52 11.61 0.30
CA GLU A 146 21.78 12.26 1.39
C GLU A 146 20.59 13.02 0.82
N PHE A 147 19.53 13.13 1.61
CA PHE A 147 18.27 13.74 1.23
C PHE A 147 17.80 14.69 2.34
N ASP A 148 17.19 15.79 1.94
CA ASP A 148 16.50 16.67 2.87
C ASP A 148 15.14 16.04 3.22
N LEU A 149 14.47 15.43 2.23
CA LEU A 149 13.24 14.69 2.43
C LEU A 149 13.25 13.35 1.66
N VAL A 150 12.90 12.28 2.35
CA VAL A 150 12.54 11.00 1.74
C VAL A 150 11.08 10.73 2.01
N GLU A 151 10.33 10.36 0.99
CA GLU A 151 8.95 9.94 1.14
C GLU A 151 8.70 8.52 0.65
N SER A 152 7.63 7.91 1.14
CA SER A 152 7.11 6.64 0.65
C SER A 152 5.60 6.58 0.85
N THR A 153 4.86 6.43 -0.23
CA THR A 153 3.39 6.37 -0.23
C THR A 153 2.92 4.98 -0.60
N PHE A 154 2.26 4.29 0.34
CA PHE A 154 1.69 2.94 0.17
C PHE A 154 2.68 1.90 -0.38
N ALA A 155 3.98 2.05 -0.09
CA ALA A 155 5.01 1.15 -0.60
C ALA A 155 5.79 0.41 0.50
N MET A 156 6.09 1.05 1.62
CA MET A 156 6.91 0.44 2.68
C MET A 156 6.24 -0.76 3.35
N HIS A 157 4.91 -0.87 3.34
CA HIS A 157 4.20 -2.05 3.84
C HIS A 157 4.43 -3.31 2.99
N THR A 158 4.95 -3.19 1.79
CA THR A 158 5.33 -4.36 0.97
C THR A 158 6.61 -5.04 1.45
N ILE A 159 7.32 -4.42 2.40
CA ILE A 159 8.59 -4.90 2.95
C ILE A 159 8.34 -5.57 4.31
N PRO A 160 8.87 -6.79 4.55
CA PRO A 160 8.76 -7.48 5.84
C PRO A 160 9.24 -6.61 7.01
N HIS A 161 8.56 -6.68 8.16
CA HIS A 161 8.83 -5.81 9.32
C HIS A 161 10.30 -5.78 9.74
N ALA A 162 10.96 -6.95 9.80
CA ALA A 162 12.36 -7.04 10.21
C ALA A 162 13.30 -6.37 9.21
N GLU A 163 13.06 -6.56 7.92
CA GLU A 163 13.83 -5.96 6.83
C GLU A 163 13.61 -4.46 6.76
N ARG A 164 12.35 -4.02 6.90
CA ARG A 164 11.98 -2.61 6.97
C ARG A 164 12.69 -1.88 8.11
N THR A 165 12.86 -2.51 9.29
CA THR A 165 13.62 -1.92 10.40
C THR A 165 15.06 -1.61 9.99
N HIS A 166 15.72 -2.49 9.25
CA HIS A 166 17.08 -2.25 8.75
C HIS A 166 17.13 -1.11 7.73
N ILE A 167 16.12 -1.03 6.85
CA ILE A 167 16.01 0.06 5.86
C ILE A 167 15.83 1.41 6.57
N LEU A 168 14.91 1.49 7.52
CA LEU A 168 14.66 2.71 8.30
C LEU A 168 15.91 3.18 9.05
N ALA A 169 16.65 2.25 9.66
CA ALA A 169 17.91 2.56 10.33
C ALA A 169 19.00 3.02 9.34
N ALA A 170 19.04 2.47 8.13
CA ALA A 170 19.98 2.89 7.09
C ALA A 170 19.61 4.25 6.46
N LEU A 171 18.33 4.60 6.41
CA LEU A 171 17.84 5.91 5.95
C LEU A 171 18.13 7.02 6.96
N ARG A 172 18.05 6.72 8.28
CA ARG A 172 18.15 7.74 9.33
C ARG A 172 19.35 8.67 9.21
N PRO A 173 20.61 8.19 9.01
CA PRO A 173 21.77 9.07 8.88
C PRO A 173 21.85 9.81 7.54
N ARG A 174 21.01 9.48 6.58
CA ARG A 174 21.01 10.02 5.22
C ARG A 174 19.82 10.93 4.92
N THR A 175 18.92 11.12 5.90
CA THR A 175 17.63 11.77 5.68
C THR A 175 17.36 12.76 6.82
N GLU A 176 17.09 14.01 6.48
CA GLU A 176 16.67 15.00 7.47
C GLU A 176 15.24 14.72 7.94
N ARG A 177 14.30 14.56 6.99
CA ARG A 177 12.90 14.22 7.26
C ARG A 177 12.45 13.01 6.42
N LEU A 178 11.93 12.00 7.08
CA LEU A 178 11.25 10.85 6.45
C LEU A 178 9.74 11.01 6.59
N VAL A 179 9.02 10.88 5.47
CA VAL A 179 7.56 10.93 5.40
C VAL A 179 7.04 9.59 4.89
N ILE A 180 6.14 8.97 5.63
CA ILE A 180 5.50 7.72 5.24
C ILE A 180 3.98 7.91 5.25
N VAL A 181 3.34 7.53 4.15
CA VAL A 181 1.88 7.41 4.07
C VAL A 181 1.52 5.94 4.01
N ASP A 182 0.65 5.49 4.93
CA ASP A 182 0.18 4.12 4.99
C ASP A 182 -1.18 4.03 5.70
N PHE A 183 -1.69 2.81 5.91
CA PHE A 183 -2.98 2.54 6.54
C PHE A 183 -2.82 2.11 8.00
N ASP A 184 -3.66 2.68 8.88
CA ASP A 184 -3.73 2.32 10.30
C ASP A 184 -4.59 1.06 10.50
N VAL A 185 -4.01 -0.09 10.19
CA VAL A 185 -4.70 -1.37 10.30
C VAL A 185 -4.71 -1.86 11.75
N PRO A 186 -5.75 -2.61 12.18
CA PRO A 186 -5.80 -3.14 13.54
C PRO A 186 -4.70 -4.17 13.80
N ALA A 187 -4.21 -4.19 15.05
CA ALA A 187 -3.23 -5.20 15.52
C ALA A 187 -3.93 -6.54 15.78
N VAL A 188 -4.15 -7.31 14.73
CA VAL A 188 -4.82 -8.62 14.79
C VAL A 188 -3.93 -9.72 14.23
N GLU A 189 -4.11 -10.95 14.72
CA GLU A 189 -3.41 -12.10 14.18
C GLU A 189 -3.84 -12.39 12.74
N HIS A 190 -2.89 -12.40 11.82
CA HIS A 190 -3.16 -12.65 10.41
C HIS A 190 -3.78 -14.03 10.18
N GLY A 191 -4.94 -14.09 9.55
CA GLY A 191 -5.74 -15.30 9.36
C GLY A 191 -6.56 -15.72 10.59
N GLY A 192 -6.40 -15.03 11.72
CA GLY A 192 -7.21 -15.27 12.92
C GLY A 192 -8.67 -14.77 12.79
N PRO A 193 -9.57 -15.16 13.73
CA PRO A 193 -10.99 -14.83 13.64
C PRO A 193 -11.30 -13.33 13.59
N GLU A 194 -10.49 -12.52 14.28
CA GLU A 194 -10.62 -11.05 14.27
C GLU A 194 -10.21 -10.46 12.94
N HIS A 195 -9.11 -10.96 12.35
CA HIS A 195 -8.67 -10.56 11.03
C HIS A 195 -9.72 -10.91 9.96
N LEU A 196 -10.31 -12.11 10.01
CA LEU A 196 -11.34 -12.53 9.03
C LEU A 196 -12.61 -11.69 9.14
N ARG A 197 -13.01 -11.28 10.37
CA ARG A 197 -14.12 -10.34 10.56
C ARG A 197 -13.79 -8.96 9.99
N PHE A 198 -12.61 -8.44 10.31
CA PHE A 198 -12.12 -7.18 9.77
C PHE A 198 -12.13 -7.19 8.23
N LEU A 199 -11.62 -8.26 7.59
CA LEU A 199 -11.65 -8.39 6.13
C LEU A 199 -13.08 -8.47 5.58
N ALA A 200 -13.97 -9.22 6.21
CA ALA A 200 -15.36 -9.31 5.76
C ALA A 200 -16.05 -7.94 5.77
N GLU A 201 -15.89 -7.18 6.85
CA GLU A 201 -16.50 -5.86 7.01
C GLU A 201 -15.89 -4.82 6.06
N THR A 202 -14.56 -4.81 5.91
CA THR A 202 -13.87 -3.84 5.07
C THR A 202 -14.10 -4.10 3.59
N TYR A 203 -14.06 -5.35 3.14
CA TYR A 203 -14.32 -5.68 1.73
C TYR A 203 -15.78 -5.48 1.35
N GLU A 204 -16.73 -5.67 2.26
CA GLU A 204 -18.14 -5.31 2.01
C GLU A 204 -18.27 -3.80 1.74
N ARG A 205 -17.62 -2.95 2.56
CA ARG A 205 -17.56 -1.50 2.33
C ARG A 205 -16.87 -1.17 1.01
N GLY A 206 -15.67 -1.72 0.77
CA GLY A 206 -14.91 -1.47 -0.45
C GLY A 206 -15.68 -1.84 -1.72
N LEU A 207 -16.36 -2.99 -1.73
CA LEU A 207 -17.19 -3.43 -2.85
C LEU A 207 -18.36 -2.48 -3.11
N SER A 208 -18.90 -1.83 -2.07
CA SER A 208 -20.01 -0.88 -2.23
C SER A 208 -19.63 0.42 -2.93
N GLU A 209 -18.33 0.74 -3.00
CA GLU A 209 -17.83 1.95 -3.64
C GLU A 209 -17.68 1.84 -5.17
N TYR A 210 -17.75 0.61 -5.71
CA TYR A 210 -17.54 0.37 -7.13
C TYR A 210 -18.77 -0.26 -7.78
N THR A 211 -19.03 0.14 -9.02
CA THR A 211 -20.12 -0.45 -9.82
C THR A 211 -19.55 -1.45 -10.84
N GLY A 212 -20.27 -2.57 -11.00
CA GLY A 212 -19.89 -3.63 -11.93
C GLY A 212 -18.75 -4.53 -11.42
N ASP A 213 -18.34 -5.46 -12.26
CA ASP A 213 -17.46 -6.56 -11.87
C ASP A 213 -15.98 -6.31 -12.07
N LEU A 214 -15.59 -5.26 -12.82
CA LEU A 214 -14.19 -5.03 -13.20
C LEU A 214 -13.27 -4.92 -11.99
N VAL A 215 -13.58 -4.03 -11.04
CA VAL A 215 -12.78 -3.83 -9.83
C VAL A 215 -12.94 -5.00 -8.87
N ALA A 216 -14.17 -5.48 -8.68
CA ALA A 216 -14.45 -6.60 -7.79
C ALA A 216 -13.67 -7.85 -8.20
N GLN A 217 -13.79 -8.29 -9.45
CA GLN A 217 -13.18 -9.52 -9.95
C GLN A 217 -11.71 -9.36 -10.35
N GLY A 218 -11.32 -8.20 -10.85
CA GLY A 218 -9.98 -7.96 -11.36
C GLY A 218 -8.99 -7.43 -10.32
N PHE A 219 -9.46 -6.94 -9.16
CA PHE A 219 -8.59 -6.40 -8.13
C PHE A 219 -8.96 -6.87 -6.72
N LEU A 220 -10.17 -6.55 -6.20
CA LEU A 220 -10.50 -6.78 -4.79
C LEU A 220 -10.50 -8.28 -4.43
N MET A 221 -11.15 -9.12 -5.22
CA MET A 221 -11.20 -10.57 -4.93
C MET A 221 -9.85 -11.27 -5.08
N PRO A 222 -9.04 -11.01 -6.14
CA PRO A 222 -7.68 -11.53 -6.20
C PRO A 222 -6.82 -11.16 -4.99
N VAL A 223 -6.89 -9.91 -4.52
CA VAL A 223 -6.15 -9.46 -3.32
C VAL A 223 -6.65 -10.19 -2.07
N LEU A 224 -7.97 -10.23 -1.84
CA LEU A 224 -8.57 -10.89 -0.68
C LEU A 224 -8.22 -12.38 -0.64
N VAL A 225 -8.44 -13.09 -1.73
CA VAL A 225 -8.21 -14.55 -1.80
C VAL A 225 -6.70 -14.84 -1.73
N GLY A 226 -5.87 -14.02 -2.39
CA GLY A 226 -4.43 -14.18 -2.39
C GLY A 226 -3.83 -14.10 -0.99
N GLN A 227 -4.24 -13.14 -0.17
CA GLN A 227 -3.73 -13.00 1.20
C GLN A 227 -4.21 -14.09 2.18
N LEU A 228 -5.30 -14.81 1.85
CA LEU A 228 -5.86 -15.88 2.68
C LEU A 228 -5.47 -17.29 2.24
N THR A 229 -4.75 -17.45 1.13
CA THR A 229 -4.31 -18.78 0.69
C THR A 229 -3.33 -19.39 1.70
N PRO A 230 -3.33 -20.72 1.91
CA PRO A 230 -2.43 -21.36 2.89
C PRO A 230 -0.95 -21.03 2.70
N GLY A 231 -0.48 -20.87 1.47
CA GLY A 231 0.88 -20.45 1.18
C GLY A 231 1.18 -19.03 1.68
N ALA A 232 0.26 -18.10 1.55
CA ALA A 232 0.41 -16.73 2.05
C ALA A 232 0.39 -16.67 3.59
N LEU A 233 -0.38 -17.55 4.25
CA LEU A 233 -0.44 -17.63 5.71
C LEU A 233 0.79 -18.32 6.31
N ALA A 234 1.30 -19.36 5.64
CA ALA A 234 2.37 -20.21 6.16
C ALA A 234 3.78 -19.72 5.77
N SER A 235 3.93 -18.98 4.69
CA SER A 235 5.21 -18.57 4.14
C SER A 235 5.28 -17.05 3.92
N ARG A 236 6.33 -16.45 4.46
CA ARG A 236 6.66 -15.04 4.19
C ARG A 236 6.82 -14.74 2.69
N ALA A 237 7.23 -15.71 1.91
CA ALA A 237 7.43 -15.57 0.46
C ALA A 237 6.12 -15.39 -0.33
N SER A 238 4.98 -15.79 0.24
CA SER A 238 3.67 -15.66 -0.39
C SER A 238 2.87 -14.44 0.09
N ARG A 239 3.29 -13.82 1.22
CA ARG A 239 2.67 -12.61 1.73
C ARG A 239 3.24 -11.41 0.97
N VAL A 240 2.34 -10.60 0.42
CA VAL A 240 2.72 -9.42 -0.39
C VAL A 240 2.67 -8.11 0.39
N THR A 241 2.05 -8.11 1.59
CA THR A 241 1.93 -6.91 2.43
C THR A 241 2.15 -7.23 3.90
N TRP A 242 2.79 -6.31 4.62
CA TRP A 242 3.10 -6.36 6.05
C TRP A 242 2.64 -5.05 6.70
N GLU A 243 1.35 -4.76 6.55
CA GLU A 243 0.72 -3.63 7.21
C GLU A 243 0.82 -3.79 8.72
N GLN A 244 0.78 -2.67 9.43
CA GLN A 244 0.78 -2.61 10.89
C GLN A 244 0.08 -1.33 11.36
N PRO A 245 -0.39 -1.28 12.62
CA PRO A 245 -0.95 -0.06 13.19
C PRO A 245 0.03 1.12 13.16
N ALA A 246 -0.49 2.33 13.05
CA ALA A 246 0.31 3.56 13.10
C ALA A 246 1.20 3.62 14.36
N ALA A 247 0.72 3.12 15.50
CA ALA A 247 1.51 3.02 16.72
C ALA A 247 2.74 2.11 16.57
N ALA A 248 2.60 0.98 15.87
CA ALA A 248 3.72 0.07 15.60
C ALA A 248 4.72 0.67 14.59
N TRP A 249 4.26 1.47 13.63
CA TRP A 249 5.13 2.26 12.77
C TRP A 249 5.97 3.26 13.55
N ARG A 250 5.35 4.00 14.49
CA ARG A 250 6.06 4.92 15.39
C ARG A 250 7.15 4.20 16.17
N GLU A 251 6.82 3.11 16.86
CA GLU A 251 7.81 2.32 17.60
C GLU A 251 8.96 1.81 16.74
N GLN A 252 8.67 1.41 15.50
CA GLN A 252 9.68 0.93 14.56
C GLN A 252 10.66 2.04 14.17
N LEU A 253 10.18 3.26 13.97
CA LEU A 253 10.99 4.43 13.66
C LEU A 253 11.82 4.91 14.86
N GLU A 254 11.22 4.95 16.06
CA GLU A 254 11.94 5.26 17.28
C GLU A 254 13.11 4.26 17.52
N LYS A 255 12.87 2.95 17.29
CA LYS A 255 13.91 1.91 17.34
C LYS A 255 14.97 2.08 16.25
N ALA A 256 14.62 2.66 15.10
CA ALA A 256 15.56 2.97 14.02
C ALA A 256 16.38 4.26 14.29
N GLY A 257 16.10 4.98 15.39
CA GLY A 257 16.88 6.14 15.84
C GLY A 257 16.31 7.50 15.45
N TYR A 258 15.04 7.57 14.98
CA TYR A 258 14.35 8.84 14.79
C TYR A 258 13.94 9.43 16.14
N ALA A 259 14.30 10.68 16.39
CA ALA A 259 14.10 11.34 17.68
C ALA A 259 12.69 11.93 17.83
N SER A 260 12.07 12.32 16.72
CA SER A 260 10.73 12.88 16.67
C SER A 260 9.90 12.07 15.66
N VAL A 261 8.76 11.55 16.10
CA VAL A 261 7.82 10.83 15.22
C VAL A 261 6.41 11.33 15.49
N SER A 262 5.81 11.98 14.50
CA SER A 262 4.42 12.42 14.54
C SER A 262 3.56 11.63 13.57
N VAL A 263 2.28 11.45 13.89
CA VAL A 263 1.30 10.75 13.05
C VAL A 263 0.05 11.60 12.97
N VAL A 264 -0.43 11.81 11.74
CA VAL A 264 -1.65 12.57 11.46
C VAL A 264 -2.57 11.70 10.60
N THR A 265 -3.83 11.52 11.00
CA THR A 265 -4.83 10.86 10.15
C THR A 265 -5.14 11.75 8.95
N LEU A 266 -5.07 11.19 7.75
CA LEU A 266 -5.30 11.91 6.51
C LEU A 266 -6.71 11.75 5.98
N HIS A 267 -7.21 10.52 5.95
CA HIS A 267 -8.44 10.18 5.26
C HIS A 267 -9.07 8.91 5.84
N ASP A 268 -10.39 8.94 6.05
CA ASP A 268 -11.15 7.72 6.35
C ASP A 268 -11.33 6.93 5.05
N TYR A 269 -10.70 5.75 5.02
CA TYR A 269 -10.75 4.89 3.85
C TYR A 269 -11.48 3.59 4.16
N TRP A 270 -12.08 2.96 3.18
CA TRP A 270 -12.95 1.79 3.39
C TRP A 270 -12.24 0.62 4.10
N SER A 271 -10.96 0.42 3.86
CA SER A 271 -10.20 -0.64 4.54
C SER A 271 -9.73 -0.22 5.93
N SER A 272 -9.05 0.90 6.03
CA SER A 272 -8.54 1.48 7.27
C SER A 272 -8.20 2.94 7.06
N PRO A 273 -8.24 3.80 8.09
CA PRO A 273 -7.82 5.18 7.95
C PRO A 273 -6.39 5.29 7.42
N ALA A 274 -6.18 6.18 6.46
CA ALA A 274 -4.83 6.50 6.01
C ALA A 274 -4.21 7.54 6.95
N PHE A 275 -2.91 7.42 7.20
CA PHE A 275 -2.13 8.36 8.00
C PHE A 275 -0.91 8.88 7.25
N LEU A 276 -0.48 10.07 7.63
CA LEU A 276 0.84 10.62 7.36
C LEU A 276 1.69 10.47 8.62
N LEU A 277 2.88 9.92 8.46
CA LEU A 277 3.87 9.84 9.51
C LEU A 277 5.08 10.67 9.10
N ILE A 278 5.56 11.54 10.01
CA ILE A 278 6.73 12.40 9.84
C ILE A 278 7.74 12.01 10.91
N ALA A 279 8.97 11.69 10.49
CA ALA A 279 10.05 11.28 11.38
C ALA A 279 11.34 12.07 11.12
N GLU A 280 11.98 12.57 12.20
CA GLU A 280 13.20 13.38 12.21
C GLU A 280 14.24 12.88 13.20
#